data_fe3f85c0c2af9b3a03281ef99d8f51ae
#
_entry.id   fe3f85c0c2af9b3a03281ef99d8f51ae
#
_cell.length_a   1.000
_cell.length_b   1.000
_cell.length_c   1.000
_cell.angle_alpha   90.00
_cell.angle_beta   90.00
_cell.angle_gamma   90.00
#
_symmetry.space_group_name_H-M   'P 1'
#
loop_
_entity.id
_entity.type
_entity.pdbx_description
1 polymer ?
#
loop_
_entity_poly.entity_id
_entity_poly.type
_entity_poly.pdbx_seq_one_letter_code
_entity_poly.pdbx_strand_id
1 'polypeptide(L)'
;VELEDKVSTDEQADGDYVVDEKHKTCTLTAAGIKKAEAYFKVENLAAAENMTLAHHIDQAIKAYGVMQRDIDYVVKDGQVIIVDEFTGRLMIGRRYNEGLHQAIEAKEGVKIAAESKTLATITFQNYFRMYKKLSGMTGTAKTEATEFTEIYGLNIVSVPTNRPVQR
;
A
#
# COMPACT_ATOMS: atom_id res chain seq x y z
N VAL A 1 -1.14 25.63 -2.97
CA VAL A 1 0.02 26.07 -2.18
C VAL A 1 1.25 25.46 -2.81
N GLU A 2 2.14 26.29 -3.30
CA GLU A 2 3.48 25.83 -3.68
C GLU A 2 4.30 25.68 -2.39
N LEU A 3 4.56 24.44 -1.99
CA LEU A 3 5.47 24.11 -0.90
C LEU A 3 6.83 23.82 -1.52
N GLU A 4 7.87 24.46 -1.02
CA GLU A 4 9.23 24.26 -1.48
C GLU A 4 9.84 23.01 -0.83
N ASP A 5 10.36 22.13 -1.69
CA ASP A 5 11.06 20.90 -1.30
C ASP A 5 12.55 21.21 -1.06
N LYS A 6 13.08 20.89 0.11
CA LYS A 6 14.52 20.76 0.33
C LYS A 6 14.80 19.51 1.13
N VAL A 7 15.37 18.54 0.45
CA VAL A 7 15.92 17.33 1.06
C VAL A 7 17.09 17.72 1.95
N SER A 8 16.93 17.67 3.26
CA SER A 8 18.03 17.72 4.19
C SER A 8 17.93 16.58 5.19
N THR A 9 19.03 15.87 5.33
CA THR A 9 19.21 14.76 6.29
C THR A 9 19.63 15.23 7.68
N ASP A 10 19.69 16.55 7.93
CA ASP A 10 20.13 17.14 9.18
C ASP A 10 19.11 18.07 9.83
N GLU A 11 19.19 18.21 11.14
CA GLU A 11 18.27 18.85 12.10
C GLU A 11 17.86 20.32 11.85
N GLN A 12 18.27 20.91 10.73
CA GLN A 12 17.87 22.26 10.31
C GLN A 12 17.29 22.24 8.89
N ALA A 13 16.07 21.70 8.77
CA ALA A 13 15.34 21.73 7.50
C ALA A 13 14.88 23.17 7.18
N ASP A 14 15.42 23.74 6.11
CA ASP A 14 15.13 25.09 5.62
C ASP A 14 13.95 25.13 4.63
N GLY A 15 13.12 24.06 4.61
CA GLY A 15 11.97 23.86 3.73
C GLY A 15 10.64 23.74 4.49
N ASP A 16 9.55 23.62 3.73
CA ASP A 16 8.20 23.47 4.28
C ASP A 16 7.91 22.04 4.75
N TYR A 17 8.62 21.03 4.19
CA TYR A 17 8.52 19.62 4.59
C TYR A 17 9.85 18.90 4.41
N VAL A 18 10.02 17.79 5.14
CA VAL A 18 11.19 16.92 5.10
C VAL A 18 10.80 15.57 4.54
N VAL A 19 11.59 15.07 3.60
CA VAL A 19 11.43 13.73 3.01
C VAL A 19 12.51 12.80 3.53
N ASP A 20 12.11 11.66 4.08
CA ASP A 20 12.98 10.52 4.38
C ASP A 20 12.82 9.47 3.27
N GLU A 21 13.74 9.49 2.33
CA GLU A 21 13.72 8.56 1.19
C GLU A 21 13.89 7.10 1.63
N LYS A 22 14.65 6.85 2.70
CA LYS A 22 14.92 5.50 3.19
C LYS A 22 13.66 4.84 3.77
N HIS A 23 12.87 5.60 4.52
CA HIS A 23 11.65 5.12 5.15
C HIS A 23 10.40 5.46 4.34
N LYS A 24 10.54 6.15 3.21
CA LYS A 24 9.44 6.64 2.37
C LYS A 24 8.40 7.42 3.18
N THR A 25 8.87 8.29 4.07
CA THR A 25 8.03 9.16 4.89
C THR A 25 8.26 10.62 4.58
N CYS A 26 7.23 11.43 4.83
CA CYS A 26 7.26 12.86 4.62
C CYS A 26 6.54 13.56 5.78
N THR A 27 7.14 14.59 6.35
CA THR A 27 6.59 15.35 7.48
C THR A 27 6.73 16.85 7.26
N LEU A 28 5.70 17.61 7.65
CA LEU A 28 5.77 19.07 7.65
C LEU A 28 6.77 19.59 8.69
N THR A 29 7.51 20.61 8.32
CA THR A 29 8.30 21.40 9.27
C THR A 29 7.42 22.40 10.02
N ALA A 30 7.97 23.04 11.05
CA ALA A 30 7.27 24.13 11.75
C ALA A 30 6.88 25.30 10.82
N ALA A 31 7.71 25.57 9.82
CA ALA A 31 7.42 26.58 8.79
C ALA A 31 6.28 26.13 7.86
N GLY A 32 6.29 24.86 7.43
CA GLY A 32 5.24 24.26 6.61
C GLY A 32 3.89 24.21 7.32
N ILE A 33 3.88 23.87 8.61
CA ILE A 33 2.66 23.89 9.43
C ILE A 33 2.05 25.30 9.46
N LYS A 34 2.84 26.33 9.77
CA LYS A 34 2.37 27.72 9.79
C LYS A 34 1.82 28.19 8.45
N LYS A 35 2.48 27.80 7.35
CA LYS A 35 2.06 28.12 6.00
C LYS A 35 0.73 27.43 5.64
N ALA A 36 0.57 26.17 6.03
CA ALA A 36 -0.67 25.42 5.86
C ALA A 36 -1.82 26.02 6.70
N GLU A 37 -1.57 26.33 7.98
CA GLU A 37 -2.54 26.98 8.87
C GLU A 37 -3.02 28.31 8.30
N ALA A 38 -2.11 29.14 7.81
CA ALA A 38 -2.45 30.42 7.18
C ALA A 38 -3.28 30.25 5.89
N TYR A 39 -2.94 29.26 5.06
CA TYR A 39 -3.65 29.00 3.81
C TYR A 39 -5.07 28.48 4.05
N PHE A 40 -5.23 27.51 4.93
CA PHE A 40 -6.53 26.91 5.25
C PHE A 40 -7.33 27.70 6.29
N LYS A 41 -6.75 28.80 6.81
CA LYS A 41 -7.36 29.68 7.81
C LYS A 41 -7.78 28.94 9.08
N VAL A 42 -6.93 28.05 9.56
CA VAL A 42 -7.08 27.33 10.83
C VAL A 42 -6.04 27.81 11.83
N GLU A 43 -6.41 27.89 13.11
CA GLU A 43 -5.51 28.39 14.16
C GLU A 43 -4.48 27.36 14.59
N ASN A 44 -4.86 26.06 14.60
CA ASN A 44 -3.99 24.97 15.02
C ASN A 44 -4.30 23.71 14.20
N LEU A 45 -3.37 23.30 13.34
CA LEU A 45 -3.52 22.10 12.51
C LEU A 45 -3.56 20.82 13.34
N ALA A 46 -2.92 20.79 14.52
CA ALA A 46 -2.90 19.64 15.42
C ALA A 46 -4.17 19.52 16.30
N ALA A 47 -5.09 20.48 16.25
CA ALA A 47 -6.34 20.41 16.99
C ALA A 47 -7.20 19.23 16.50
N ALA A 48 -7.95 18.59 17.41
CA ALA A 48 -8.78 17.43 17.10
C ALA A 48 -9.79 17.68 15.96
N GLU A 49 -10.33 18.87 15.87
CA GLU A 49 -11.24 19.31 14.81
C GLU A 49 -10.58 19.40 13.44
N ASN A 50 -9.26 19.57 13.37
CA ASN A 50 -8.47 19.73 12.16
C ASN A 50 -7.73 18.43 11.76
N MET A 51 -7.88 17.33 12.50
CA MET A 51 -7.17 16.07 12.23
C MET A 51 -7.40 15.53 10.81
N THR A 52 -8.62 15.64 10.30
CA THR A 52 -8.94 15.22 8.93
C THR A 52 -8.19 16.06 7.90
N LEU A 53 -8.12 17.37 8.11
CA LEU A 53 -7.38 18.28 7.24
C LEU A 53 -5.87 18.00 7.30
N ALA A 54 -5.33 17.82 8.51
CA ALA A 54 -3.93 17.46 8.71
C ALA A 54 -3.59 16.16 7.97
N HIS A 55 -4.42 15.14 8.12
CA HIS A 55 -4.25 13.86 7.40
C HIS A 55 -4.25 14.06 5.87
N HIS A 56 -5.15 14.86 5.32
CA HIS A 56 -5.16 15.12 3.86
C HIS A 56 -3.91 15.87 3.41
N ILE A 57 -3.41 16.79 4.21
CA ILE A 57 -2.15 17.50 3.91
C ILE A 57 -0.99 16.51 3.93
N ASP A 58 -0.89 15.64 4.93
CA ASP A 58 0.16 14.61 5.01
C ASP A 58 0.15 13.69 3.78
N GLN A 59 -1.03 13.25 3.34
CA GLN A 59 -1.13 12.43 2.13
C GLN A 59 -0.75 13.22 0.86
N ALA A 60 -1.08 14.49 0.80
CA ALA A 60 -0.72 15.34 -0.33
C ALA A 60 0.80 15.53 -0.42
N ILE A 61 1.48 15.89 0.68
CA ILE A 61 2.95 16.04 0.69
C ILE A 61 3.66 14.71 0.42
N LYS A 62 3.13 13.58 0.90
CA LYS A 62 3.63 12.26 0.58
C LYS A 62 3.52 11.93 -0.91
N ALA A 63 2.38 12.26 -1.53
CA ALA A 63 2.18 12.07 -2.97
C ALA A 63 3.16 12.88 -3.81
N TYR A 64 3.49 14.11 -3.40
CA TYR A 64 4.41 14.99 -4.13
C TYR A 64 5.88 14.71 -3.82
N GLY A 65 6.24 14.54 -2.55
CA GLY A 65 7.63 14.44 -2.09
C GLY A 65 8.22 13.03 -2.14
N VAL A 66 7.39 12.01 -1.96
CA VAL A 66 7.86 10.61 -1.85
C VAL A 66 7.52 9.79 -3.08
N MET A 67 6.27 9.92 -3.57
CA MET A 67 5.78 9.05 -4.64
C MET A 67 6.24 9.53 -6.02
N GLN A 68 7.00 8.68 -6.71
CA GLN A 68 7.60 9.00 -8.01
C GLN A 68 6.86 8.28 -9.14
N ARG A 69 6.48 9.06 -10.15
CA ARG A 69 5.91 8.52 -11.39
C ARG A 69 6.93 7.65 -12.12
N ASP A 70 6.46 6.57 -12.72
CA ASP A 70 7.23 5.56 -13.44
C ASP A 70 8.20 4.73 -12.57
N ILE A 71 8.15 4.92 -11.24
CA ILE A 71 8.86 4.11 -10.24
C ILE A 71 7.85 3.46 -9.30
N ASP A 72 7.10 4.26 -8.53
CA ASP A 72 6.13 3.76 -7.56
C ASP A 72 4.75 3.52 -8.20
N TYR A 73 4.43 4.26 -9.26
CA TYR A 73 3.19 4.15 -10.01
C TYR A 73 3.36 4.60 -11.46
N VAL A 74 2.44 4.18 -12.31
CA VAL A 74 2.32 4.69 -13.69
C VAL A 74 0.93 5.28 -13.92
N VAL A 75 0.84 6.20 -14.90
CA VAL A 75 -0.45 6.71 -15.36
C VAL A 75 -0.76 6.09 -16.72
N LYS A 76 -1.82 5.29 -16.76
CA LYS A 76 -2.26 4.62 -17.98
C LYS A 76 -3.78 4.69 -18.11
N ASP A 77 -4.27 5.02 -19.30
CA ASP A 77 -5.69 5.10 -19.62
C ASP A 77 -6.48 6.02 -18.65
N GLY A 78 -5.84 7.11 -18.19
CA GLY A 78 -6.44 8.04 -17.23
C GLY A 78 -6.56 7.51 -15.82
N GLN A 79 -5.79 6.48 -15.48
CA GLN A 79 -5.76 5.87 -14.15
C GLN A 79 -4.34 5.77 -13.61
N VAL A 80 -4.21 5.92 -12.29
CA VAL A 80 -2.97 5.64 -11.55
C VAL A 80 -2.94 4.16 -11.22
N ILE A 81 -1.87 3.47 -11.63
CA ILE A 81 -1.67 2.04 -11.38
C ILE A 81 -0.38 1.87 -10.58
N ILE A 82 -0.45 1.16 -9.48
CA ILE A 82 0.70 0.88 -8.61
C ILE A 82 1.69 -0.02 -9.33
N VAL A 83 2.98 0.26 -9.16
CA VAL A 83 4.09 -0.62 -9.57
C VAL A 83 4.58 -1.37 -8.33
N ASP A 84 4.68 -2.68 -8.42
CA ASP A 84 5.25 -3.49 -7.34
C ASP A 84 6.76 -3.24 -7.22
N GLU A 85 7.21 -2.83 -6.05
CA GLU A 85 8.59 -2.47 -5.76
C GLU A 85 9.59 -3.61 -6.03
N PHE A 86 9.18 -4.86 -5.79
CA PHE A 86 10.06 -6.02 -5.92
C PHE A 86 10.08 -6.63 -7.32
N THR A 87 8.95 -6.62 -8.01
CA THR A 87 8.80 -7.31 -9.31
C THR A 87 8.68 -6.34 -10.49
N GLY A 88 8.43 -5.06 -10.24
CA GLY A 88 8.14 -4.06 -11.27
C GLY A 88 6.82 -4.31 -12.03
N ARG A 89 5.97 -5.20 -11.53
CA ARG A 89 4.68 -5.53 -12.16
C ARG A 89 3.63 -4.49 -11.84
N LEU A 90 2.75 -4.25 -12.80
CA LEU A 90 1.59 -3.39 -12.62
C LEU A 90 0.53 -4.11 -11.77
N MET A 91 0.15 -3.48 -10.66
CA MET A 91 -0.85 -4.00 -9.73
C MET A 91 -2.24 -3.43 -10.06
N ILE A 92 -2.84 -3.94 -11.13
CA ILE A 92 -4.15 -3.48 -11.61
C ILE A 92 -5.23 -3.75 -10.55
N GLY A 93 -6.06 -2.74 -10.28
CA GLY A 93 -7.16 -2.83 -9.31
C GLY A 93 -6.75 -2.62 -7.85
N ARG A 94 -5.45 -2.53 -7.55
CA ARG A 94 -4.98 -2.14 -6.23
C ARG A 94 -4.88 -0.62 -6.10
N ARG A 95 -5.13 -0.13 -4.89
CA ARG A 95 -5.04 1.29 -4.55
C ARG A 95 -4.31 1.46 -3.23
N TYR A 96 -3.54 2.55 -3.12
CA TYR A 96 -2.96 2.95 -1.83
C TYR A 96 -4.07 3.35 -0.85
N ASN A 97 -3.86 3.05 0.42
CA ASN A 97 -4.79 3.34 1.49
C ASN A 97 -4.76 4.81 1.95
N GLU A 98 -5.68 5.16 2.83
CA GLU A 98 -5.69 6.41 3.59
C GLU A 98 -5.75 7.70 2.75
N GLY A 99 -6.25 7.62 1.54
CA GLY A 99 -6.35 8.78 0.65
C GLY A 99 -5.09 9.07 -0.18
N LEU A 100 -3.99 8.31 0.00
CA LEU A 100 -2.77 8.52 -0.78
C LEU A 100 -2.99 8.33 -2.28
N HIS A 101 -3.77 7.31 -2.67
CA HIS A 101 -4.07 7.06 -4.08
C HIS A 101 -4.82 8.23 -4.73
N GLN A 102 -5.82 8.77 -4.02
CA GLN A 102 -6.54 9.96 -4.47
C GLN A 102 -5.65 11.20 -4.54
N ALA A 103 -4.71 11.36 -3.60
CA ALA A 103 -3.73 12.44 -3.63
C ALA A 103 -2.82 12.34 -4.86
N ILE A 104 -2.41 11.13 -5.25
CA ILE A 104 -1.63 10.89 -6.48
C ILE A 104 -2.49 11.15 -7.73
N GLU A 105 -3.75 10.71 -7.73
CA GLU A 105 -4.69 11.00 -8.83
C GLU A 105 -4.88 12.52 -9.02
N ALA A 106 -4.98 13.27 -7.92
CA ALA A 106 -5.06 14.72 -7.95
C ALA A 106 -3.75 15.36 -8.48
N LYS A 107 -2.59 14.88 -8.02
CA LYS A 107 -1.26 15.30 -8.51
C LYS A 107 -1.14 15.13 -10.01
N GLU A 108 -1.58 14.00 -10.56
CA GLU A 108 -1.49 13.67 -11.99
C GLU A 108 -2.64 14.25 -12.82
N GLY A 109 -3.60 14.93 -12.20
CA GLY A 109 -4.73 15.53 -12.90
C GLY A 109 -5.68 14.52 -13.55
N VAL A 110 -5.69 13.28 -13.06
CA VAL A 110 -6.63 12.25 -13.53
C VAL A 110 -7.90 12.24 -12.68
N LYS A 111 -8.92 11.53 -13.14
CA LYS A 111 -10.18 11.42 -12.40
C LYS A 111 -9.95 10.75 -11.05
N ILE A 112 -10.31 11.45 -9.97
CA ILE A 112 -10.25 10.91 -8.62
C ILE A 112 -11.38 9.89 -8.43
N ALA A 113 -11.02 8.64 -8.13
CA ALA A 113 -11.97 7.57 -7.87
C ALA A 113 -12.29 7.48 -6.37
N ALA A 114 -13.44 6.87 -6.05
CA ALA A 114 -13.81 6.60 -4.67
C ALA A 114 -12.84 5.61 -4.02
N GLU A 115 -12.65 5.77 -2.71
CA GLU A 115 -11.82 4.86 -1.93
C GLU A 115 -12.45 3.47 -1.88
N SER A 116 -11.62 2.44 -2.04
CA SER A 116 -12.04 1.06 -1.86
C SER A 116 -12.12 0.74 -0.37
N LYS A 117 -13.31 0.43 0.12
CA LYS A 117 -13.52 0.02 1.50
C LYS A 117 -13.49 -1.50 1.61
N THR A 118 -12.57 -2.04 2.41
CA THR A 118 -12.59 -3.46 2.75
C THR A 118 -13.78 -3.74 3.64
N LEU A 119 -14.76 -4.51 3.14
CA LEU A 119 -15.98 -4.85 3.88
C LEU A 119 -15.75 -5.97 4.88
N ALA A 120 -14.91 -6.95 4.51
CA ALA A 120 -14.57 -8.09 5.34
C ALA A 120 -13.25 -8.71 4.89
N THR A 121 -12.61 -9.42 5.81
CA THR A 121 -11.43 -10.26 5.55
C THR A 121 -11.72 -11.69 5.94
N ILE A 122 -11.11 -12.63 5.24
CA ILE A 122 -11.21 -14.06 5.53
C ILE A 122 -9.80 -14.66 5.52
N THR A 123 -9.52 -15.58 6.43
CA THR A 123 -8.26 -16.35 6.41
C THR A 123 -8.26 -17.35 5.25
N PHE A 124 -7.09 -17.71 4.73
CA PHE A 124 -6.96 -18.74 3.70
C PHE A 124 -7.60 -20.07 4.12
N GLN A 125 -7.42 -20.48 5.36
CA GLN A 125 -8.01 -21.71 5.89
C GLN A 125 -9.54 -21.69 5.79
N ASN A 126 -10.18 -20.63 6.27
CA ASN A 126 -11.63 -20.48 6.20
C ASN A 126 -12.13 -20.35 4.76
N TYR A 127 -11.40 -19.65 3.92
CA TYR A 127 -11.73 -19.52 2.50
C TYR A 127 -11.77 -20.87 1.79
N PHE A 128 -10.72 -21.67 1.93
CA PHE A 128 -10.67 -23.00 1.29
C PHE A 128 -11.66 -24.00 1.88
N ARG A 129 -11.98 -23.89 3.17
CA ARG A 129 -13.03 -24.71 3.79
C ARG A 129 -14.44 -24.46 3.25
N MET A 130 -14.67 -23.34 2.56
CA MET A 130 -15.96 -23.06 1.91
C MET A 130 -16.21 -23.93 0.68
N TYR A 131 -15.18 -24.54 0.11
CA TYR A 131 -15.34 -25.40 -1.07
C TYR A 131 -15.76 -26.81 -0.67
N LYS A 132 -16.82 -27.31 -1.32
CA LYS A 132 -17.31 -28.69 -1.10
C LYS A 132 -16.33 -29.76 -1.61
N LYS A 133 -15.54 -29.42 -2.63
CA LYS A 133 -14.52 -30.29 -3.21
C LYS A 133 -13.20 -29.53 -3.24
N LEU A 134 -12.25 -30.00 -2.47
CA LEU A 134 -10.92 -29.42 -2.36
C LEU A 134 -9.88 -30.51 -2.58
N SER A 135 -8.88 -30.25 -3.40
CA SER A 135 -7.73 -31.14 -3.62
C SER A 135 -6.51 -30.33 -4.01
N GLY A 136 -5.33 -30.88 -3.80
CA GLY A 136 -4.07 -30.26 -4.13
C GLY A 136 -2.96 -31.29 -4.31
N MET A 137 -1.80 -30.82 -4.77
CA MET A 137 -0.58 -31.63 -4.91
C MET A 137 0.61 -30.89 -4.33
N THR A 138 1.42 -31.60 -3.56
CA THR A 138 2.67 -31.08 -3.01
C THR A 138 3.64 -32.21 -2.74
N GLY A 139 4.93 -31.94 -2.80
CA GLY A 139 5.97 -32.91 -2.46
C GLY A 139 6.14 -33.15 -0.96
N THR A 140 5.57 -32.32 -0.10
CA THR A 140 5.79 -32.30 1.36
C THR A 140 4.52 -32.56 2.19
N ALA A 141 3.41 -32.94 1.56
CA ALA A 141 2.13 -33.13 2.27
C ALA A 141 2.18 -34.18 3.39
N LYS A 142 3.03 -35.19 3.28
CA LYS A 142 3.11 -36.30 4.24
C LYS A 142 3.60 -35.82 5.63
N THR A 143 4.44 -34.81 5.70
CA THR A 143 4.93 -34.22 6.95
C THR A 143 3.83 -33.48 7.71
N GLU A 144 2.89 -32.89 6.97
CA GLU A 144 1.78 -32.09 7.49
C GLU A 144 0.43 -32.79 7.41
N ALA A 145 0.44 -34.14 7.37
CA ALA A 145 -0.75 -34.96 7.17
C ALA A 145 -1.85 -34.68 8.20
N THR A 146 -1.45 -34.49 9.46
CA THR A 146 -2.37 -34.18 10.56
C THR A 146 -3.10 -32.88 10.33
N GLU A 147 -2.38 -31.82 9.92
CA GLU A 147 -2.97 -30.52 9.65
C GLU A 147 -3.98 -30.57 8.50
N PHE A 148 -3.64 -31.25 7.40
CA PHE A 148 -4.57 -31.42 6.28
C PHE A 148 -5.85 -32.16 6.67
N THR A 149 -5.73 -33.14 7.56
CA THR A 149 -6.89 -33.90 8.03
C THR A 149 -7.73 -33.10 9.01
N GLU A 150 -7.11 -32.44 9.98
CA GLU A 150 -7.83 -31.72 11.04
C GLU A 150 -8.49 -30.42 10.54
N ILE A 151 -7.79 -29.65 9.67
CA ILE A 151 -8.28 -28.34 9.22
C ILE A 151 -9.24 -28.50 8.04
N TYR A 152 -8.88 -29.34 7.05
CA TYR A 152 -9.59 -29.42 5.77
C TYR A 152 -10.35 -30.72 5.55
N GLY A 153 -10.19 -31.70 6.42
CA GLY A 153 -10.78 -33.02 6.25
C GLY A 153 -10.23 -33.81 5.05
N LEU A 154 -9.00 -33.49 4.63
CA LEU A 154 -8.37 -34.08 3.45
C LEU A 154 -7.51 -35.29 3.80
N ASN A 155 -7.65 -36.35 3.04
CA ASN A 155 -6.77 -37.54 3.12
C ASN A 155 -5.57 -37.34 2.19
N ILE A 156 -4.37 -37.70 2.68
CA ILE A 156 -3.15 -37.65 1.89
C ILE A 156 -2.89 -39.01 1.26
N VAL A 157 -2.67 -39.01 -0.05
CA VAL A 157 -2.32 -40.20 -0.84
C VAL A 157 -0.94 -39.97 -1.45
N SER A 158 0.00 -40.85 -1.18
CA SER A 158 1.31 -40.85 -1.84
C SER A 158 1.20 -41.48 -3.21
N VAL A 159 1.47 -40.73 -4.26
CA VAL A 159 1.52 -41.21 -5.63
C VAL A 159 2.96 -41.69 -5.94
N PRO A 160 3.20 -42.99 -6.22
CA PRO A 160 4.55 -43.44 -6.53
C PRO A 160 5.02 -42.87 -7.86
N THR A 161 6.33 -42.72 -7.99
CA THR A 161 6.96 -42.31 -9.25
C THR A 161 6.76 -43.35 -10.33
N ASN A 162 6.39 -42.90 -11.53
CA ASN A 162 6.21 -43.80 -12.68
C ASN A 162 7.54 -44.43 -13.16
N ARG A 163 8.63 -43.69 -13.08
CA ARG A 163 9.97 -44.14 -13.47
C ARG A 163 10.98 -43.86 -12.35
N PRO A 164 11.98 -44.77 -12.14
CA PRO A 164 13.06 -44.50 -11.18
C PRO A 164 13.81 -43.23 -11.53
N VAL A 165 14.17 -42.46 -10.50
CA VAL A 165 14.99 -41.26 -10.68
C VAL A 165 16.41 -41.72 -11.02
N GLN A 166 16.88 -41.37 -12.20
CA GLN A 166 18.28 -41.51 -12.60
C GLN A 166 19.00 -40.21 -12.30
N ARG A 167 19.88 -40.24 -11.30
CA ARG A 167 20.79 -39.15 -10.97
C ARG A 167 22.19 -39.49 -11.46
#